data_0a13f4ed8f79cf625e525f1d59f4ed2f
#
_entry.id   0a13f4ed8f79cf625e525f1d59f4ed2f
#
_cell.length_a   1.000
_cell.length_b   1.000
_cell.length_c   1.000
_cell.angle_alpha   90.00
_cell.angle_beta   90.00
_cell.angle_gamma   90.00
#
_symmetry.space_group_name_H-M   'P 1'
#
loop_
_entity.id
_entity.type
_entity.pdbx_description
1 polymer ?
#
loop_
_entity_poly.entity_id
_entity_poly.type
_entity_poly.pdbx_seq_one_letter_code
_entity_poly.pdbx_strand_id
1 'polypeptide(L)'
;MNSYSSSLFRAKALIFILIMFNTLKIQAFDIDRFDQSNAFALGRDLVAMPFGMNLLEVNNANADELVIGIHGGISEGYEWIYPLWQLNNEFNQVFFYRWNDKRCANANNANLVNQIDTLLDNYSDVKKIKILSHSYGGTHLLYSLDLIEQRIANRNQDLKIEIHFIASLLSPPLLLRLGCQFKTDFKDDYSMNIYNWKTIQEIDGAFRNYRKDPQEISISSASQTRLPESYNGRKLGHNWSISWVADEIKESN
;
A
#
# COMPACT_ATOMS: atom_id res chain seq x y z
N MET A 1 -63.70 -55.77 -20.41
CA MET A 1 -63.43 -54.52 -21.08
C MET A 1 -62.31 -53.80 -20.33
N ASN A 2 -61.17 -53.68 -20.96
CA ASN A 2 -59.87 -53.34 -20.38
C ASN A 2 -59.73 -51.86 -20.12
N SER A 3 -59.34 -51.47 -18.93
CA SER A 3 -58.76 -50.12 -18.67
C SER A 3 -57.28 -50.25 -18.37
N TYR A 4 -56.49 -49.78 -19.28
CA TYR A 4 -55.00 -49.63 -19.13
C TYR A 4 -54.69 -48.51 -18.19
N SER A 5 -54.12 -48.79 -17.07
CA SER A 5 -53.49 -47.85 -16.17
C SER A 5 -52.08 -47.60 -16.65
N SER A 6 -51.81 -46.44 -17.20
CA SER A 6 -50.47 -45.99 -17.56
C SER A 6 -49.78 -45.35 -16.34
N SER A 7 -48.90 -46.10 -15.74
CA SER A 7 -47.97 -45.59 -14.73
C SER A 7 -46.89 -44.73 -15.38
N LEU A 8 -47.01 -43.42 -15.26
CA LEU A 8 -45.96 -42.47 -15.61
C LEU A 8 -44.82 -42.57 -14.60
N PHE A 9 -43.78 -43.26 -14.97
CA PHE A 9 -42.50 -43.19 -14.29
C PHE A 9 -41.92 -41.80 -14.49
N ARG A 10 -42.06 -40.94 -13.47
CA ARG A 10 -41.32 -39.69 -13.41
C ARG A 10 -39.89 -40.01 -13.01
N ALA A 11 -39.03 -40.13 -14.01
CA ALA A 11 -37.58 -40.10 -13.82
C ALA A 11 -37.21 -38.69 -13.32
N LYS A 12 -36.96 -38.59 -12.03
CA LYS A 12 -36.31 -37.39 -11.45
C LYS A 12 -34.86 -37.45 -11.90
N ALA A 13 -34.55 -36.75 -13.00
CA ALA A 13 -33.20 -36.45 -13.35
C ALA A 13 -32.62 -35.54 -12.26
N LEU A 14 -31.83 -36.11 -11.36
CA LEU A 14 -30.97 -35.39 -10.47
C LEU A 14 -29.89 -34.75 -11.34
N ILE A 15 -30.12 -33.52 -11.73
CA ILE A 15 -29.04 -32.67 -12.29
C ILE A 15 -28.11 -32.36 -11.12
N PHE A 16 -27.08 -33.16 -10.95
CA PHE A 16 -25.90 -32.76 -10.18
C PHE A 16 -25.22 -31.61 -10.94
N ILE A 17 -25.62 -30.37 -10.61
CA ILE A 17 -24.81 -29.22 -10.95
C ILE A 17 -23.54 -29.35 -10.11
N LEU A 18 -22.53 -29.96 -10.71
CA LEU A 18 -21.16 -29.87 -10.23
C LEU A 18 -20.76 -28.41 -10.40
N ILE A 19 -21.06 -27.60 -9.40
CA ILE A 19 -20.43 -26.30 -9.26
C ILE A 19 -18.95 -26.60 -9.04
N MET A 20 -18.22 -26.66 -10.14
CA MET A 20 -16.76 -26.54 -10.10
C MET A 20 -16.50 -25.17 -9.48
N PHE A 21 -16.36 -25.13 -8.17
CA PHE A 21 -15.62 -24.08 -7.53
C PHE A 21 -14.21 -24.17 -8.12
N ASN A 22 -14.01 -23.50 -9.26
CA ASN A 22 -12.70 -23.01 -9.60
C ASN A 22 -12.35 -22.07 -8.45
N THR A 23 -11.80 -22.62 -7.37
CA THR A 23 -10.96 -21.85 -6.48
C THR A 23 -9.85 -21.35 -7.40
N LEU A 24 -10.05 -20.16 -7.97
CA LEU A 24 -8.95 -19.35 -8.42
C LEU A 24 -8.03 -19.35 -7.20
N LYS A 25 -7.02 -20.22 -7.22
CA LYS A 25 -5.87 -20.05 -6.35
C LYS A 25 -5.36 -18.67 -6.76
N ILE A 26 -5.76 -17.66 -6.00
CA ILE A 26 -5.06 -16.37 -6.03
C ILE A 26 -3.66 -16.78 -5.65
N GLN A 27 -2.83 -16.95 -6.66
CA GLN A 27 -1.44 -17.28 -6.46
C GLN A 27 -0.90 -16.05 -5.73
N ALA A 28 -0.55 -16.20 -4.45
CA ALA A 28 0.07 -15.13 -3.69
C ALA A 28 1.22 -14.61 -4.53
N PHE A 29 1.35 -13.31 -4.60
CA PHE A 29 2.46 -12.68 -5.29
C PHE A 29 3.73 -13.11 -4.53
N ASP A 30 4.60 -13.83 -5.20
CA ASP A 30 5.81 -14.39 -4.60
C ASP A 30 6.96 -13.37 -4.78
N ILE A 31 7.18 -12.54 -3.76
CA ILE A 31 8.22 -11.52 -3.81
C ILE A 31 9.63 -12.12 -3.62
N ASP A 32 9.74 -13.33 -3.06
CA ASP A 32 11.03 -14.03 -2.94
C ASP A 32 11.61 -14.44 -4.28
N ARG A 33 10.78 -14.41 -5.34
CA ARG A 33 11.27 -14.57 -6.73
C ARG A 33 12.00 -13.34 -7.26
N PHE A 34 12.18 -12.30 -6.43
CA PHE A 34 12.88 -11.10 -6.86
C PHE A 34 14.30 -11.38 -7.28
N ASP A 35 14.62 -10.97 -8.49
CA ASP A 35 15.94 -10.81 -9.07
C ASP A 35 15.95 -9.45 -9.78
N GLN A 36 17.05 -8.73 -9.73
CA GLN A 36 17.15 -7.42 -10.40
C GLN A 36 16.81 -7.47 -11.88
N SER A 37 17.09 -8.60 -12.54
CA SER A 37 16.78 -8.81 -13.97
C SER A 37 15.28 -8.90 -14.26
N ASN A 38 14.45 -9.27 -13.27
CA ASN A 38 13.00 -9.48 -13.43
C ASN A 38 12.14 -8.37 -12.79
N ALA A 39 12.74 -7.34 -12.19
CA ALA A 39 12.03 -6.29 -11.46
C ALA A 39 10.87 -5.65 -12.26
N PHE A 40 11.09 -5.38 -13.57
CA PHE A 40 10.03 -4.82 -14.42
C PHE A 40 8.89 -5.81 -14.70
N ALA A 41 9.18 -7.10 -14.80
CA ALA A 41 8.15 -8.11 -14.99
C ALA A 41 7.29 -8.24 -13.73
N LEU A 42 7.95 -8.42 -12.58
CA LEU A 42 7.27 -8.47 -11.28
C LEU A 42 6.51 -7.18 -10.97
N GLY A 43 7.05 -6.02 -11.33
CA GLY A 43 6.37 -4.73 -11.18
C GLY A 43 5.04 -4.69 -11.93
N ARG A 44 5.00 -5.16 -13.19
CA ARG A 44 3.75 -5.26 -13.95
C ARG A 44 2.73 -6.20 -13.29
N ASP A 45 3.19 -7.33 -12.76
CA ASP A 45 2.33 -8.27 -12.05
C ASP A 45 1.79 -7.63 -10.76
N LEU A 46 2.65 -6.90 -10.03
CA LEU A 46 2.27 -6.17 -8.81
C LEU A 46 1.17 -5.13 -9.09
N VAL A 47 1.32 -4.31 -10.12
CA VAL A 47 0.29 -3.31 -10.48
C VAL A 47 -0.90 -3.90 -11.22
N ALA A 48 -0.89 -5.14 -11.64
CA ALA A 48 -2.03 -5.87 -12.18
C ALA A 48 -2.91 -6.49 -11.09
N MET A 49 -2.45 -6.57 -9.84
CA MET A 49 -3.23 -7.10 -8.72
C MET A 49 -4.55 -6.32 -8.53
N PRO A 50 -5.58 -6.88 -7.91
CA PRO A 50 -6.84 -6.20 -7.63
C PRO A 50 -6.66 -4.90 -6.82
N PHE A 51 -7.58 -3.95 -6.96
CA PHE A 51 -7.62 -2.81 -6.05
C PHE A 51 -7.89 -3.25 -4.62
N GLY A 52 -7.20 -2.65 -3.68
CA GLY A 52 -7.26 -2.95 -2.26
C GLY A 52 -5.96 -3.50 -1.72
N MET A 53 -6.04 -4.14 -0.56
CA MET A 53 -4.91 -4.72 0.15
C MET A 53 -4.57 -6.09 -0.44
N ASN A 54 -3.36 -6.24 -0.92
CA ASN A 54 -2.88 -7.47 -1.53
C ASN A 54 -1.74 -8.02 -0.69
N LEU A 55 -1.90 -9.23 -0.19
CA LEU A 55 -0.86 -9.96 0.50
C LEU A 55 0.23 -10.34 -0.50
N LEU A 56 1.47 -10.04 -0.15
CA LEU A 56 2.64 -10.50 -0.87
C LEU A 56 3.22 -11.67 -0.08
N GLU A 57 3.33 -12.83 -0.69
CA GLU A 57 3.78 -14.05 -0.06
C GLU A 57 2.78 -14.84 0.79
N VAL A 58 3.29 -15.99 1.25
CA VAL A 58 2.56 -16.87 2.13
C VAL A 58 2.40 -16.24 3.50
N ASN A 59 1.23 -16.41 4.09
CA ASN A 59 0.92 -15.93 5.42
C ASN A 59 1.99 -16.37 6.44
N ASN A 60 2.70 -15.40 7.03
CA ASN A 60 3.68 -15.63 8.09
C ASN A 60 2.97 -15.67 9.44
N ALA A 61 2.81 -16.87 9.99
CA ALA A 61 2.13 -17.07 11.27
C ALA A 61 2.87 -16.45 12.47
N ASN A 62 4.14 -16.11 12.32
CA ASN A 62 4.97 -15.50 13.37
C ASN A 62 5.08 -13.98 13.23
N ALA A 63 4.42 -13.38 12.24
CA ALA A 63 4.52 -11.96 12.00
C ALA A 63 3.89 -11.17 13.15
N ASP A 64 4.68 -10.31 13.77
CA ASP A 64 4.21 -9.33 14.75
C ASP A 64 4.25 -7.88 14.20
N GLU A 65 4.63 -7.74 12.92
CA GLU A 65 4.66 -6.47 12.20
C GLU A 65 3.96 -6.59 10.84
N LEU A 66 3.13 -5.59 10.48
CA LEU A 66 2.58 -5.42 9.15
C LEU A 66 3.34 -4.32 8.40
N VAL A 67 3.74 -4.61 7.18
CA VAL A 67 4.35 -3.63 6.26
C VAL A 67 3.42 -3.42 5.08
N ILE A 68 3.01 -2.17 4.83
CA ILE A 68 2.06 -1.81 3.77
C ILE A 68 2.71 -0.80 2.84
N GLY A 69 2.89 -1.16 1.56
CA GLY A 69 3.34 -0.25 0.52
C GLY A 69 2.16 0.37 -0.23
N ILE A 70 2.13 1.71 -0.40
CA ILE A 70 1.10 2.45 -1.13
C ILE A 70 1.72 3.14 -2.33
N HIS A 71 1.35 2.72 -3.54
CA HIS A 71 1.95 3.22 -4.78
C HIS A 71 1.58 4.67 -5.11
N GLY A 72 2.45 5.31 -5.90
CA GLY A 72 2.23 6.65 -6.45
C GLY A 72 1.28 6.67 -7.65
N GLY A 73 1.11 7.86 -8.24
CA GLY A 73 0.39 8.00 -9.51
C GLY A 73 1.21 7.42 -10.67
N ILE A 74 0.53 6.73 -11.58
CA ILE A 74 1.14 6.13 -12.79
C ILE A 74 2.29 5.18 -12.43
N SER A 75 2.19 4.47 -11.30
CA SER A 75 3.17 3.49 -10.87
C SER A 75 3.26 2.34 -11.87
N GLU A 76 4.48 1.94 -12.21
CA GLU A 76 4.77 0.74 -13.02
C GLU A 76 5.10 -0.47 -12.12
N GLY A 77 5.15 -0.29 -10.81
CA GLY A 77 5.34 -1.31 -9.78
C GLY A 77 6.79 -1.75 -9.56
N TYR A 78 7.67 -1.63 -10.55
CA TYR A 78 9.06 -2.07 -10.42
C TYR A 78 9.81 -1.35 -9.29
N GLU A 79 9.45 -0.11 -9.01
CA GLU A 79 10.01 0.71 -7.94
C GLU A 79 9.70 0.18 -6.55
N TRP A 80 8.67 -0.68 -6.43
CA TRP A 80 8.24 -1.28 -5.18
C TRP A 80 8.80 -2.70 -4.93
N ILE A 81 9.31 -3.38 -5.96
CA ILE A 81 9.73 -4.78 -5.84
C ILE A 81 10.88 -4.92 -4.84
N TYR A 82 11.99 -4.21 -5.04
CA TYR A 82 13.12 -4.24 -4.12
C TYR A 82 12.74 -3.77 -2.69
N PRO A 83 12.05 -2.62 -2.51
CA PRO A 83 11.65 -2.16 -1.17
C PRO A 83 10.81 -3.18 -0.39
N LEU A 84 9.81 -3.77 -1.03
CA LEU A 84 8.94 -4.75 -0.37
C LEU A 84 9.68 -6.05 -0.07
N TRP A 85 10.54 -6.50 -0.99
CA TRP A 85 11.42 -7.64 -0.75
C TRP A 85 12.41 -7.38 0.39
N GLN A 86 12.99 -6.19 0.45
CA GLN A 86 13.96 -5.80 1.49
C GLN A 86 13.33 -5.80 2.89
N LEU A 87 12.06 -5.44 2.98
CA LEU A 87 11.29 -5.41 4.23
C LEU A 87 10.57 -6.74 4.52
N ASN A 88 10.69 -7.73 3.64
CA ASN A 88 10.14 -9.06 3.87
C ASN A 88 11.11 -9.89 4.70
N ASN A 89 10.66 -10.35 5.87
CA ASN A 89 11.43 -11.22 6.78
C ASN A 89 10.48 -12.09 7.62
N GLU A 90 11.03 -12.94 8.45
CA GLU A 90 10.26 -13.89 9.27
C GLU A 90 9.35 -13.24 10.33
N PHE A 91 9.50 -11.95 10.63
CA PHE A 91 8.68 -11.20 11.59
C PHE A 91 7.65 -10.29 10.93
N ASN A 92 7.75 -10.09 9.62
CA ASN A 92 6.92 -9.14 8.88
C ASN A 92 5.92 -9.87 8.00
N GLN A 93 4.71 -9.32 7.93
CA GLN A 93 3.74 -9.65 6.88
C GLN A 93 3.63 -8.47 5.93
N VAL A 94 3.99 -8.66 4.66
CA VAL A 94 4.11 -7.58 3.68
C VAL A 94 2.88 -7.53 2.78
N PHE A 95 2.38 -6.32 2.58
CA PHE A 95 1.22 -6.01 1.75
C PHE A 95 1.52 -4.90 0.76
N PHE A 96 0.81 -4.94 -0.37
CA PHE A 96 0.78 -3.86 -1.35
C PHE A 96 -0.65 -3.35 -1.52
N TYR A 97 -0.85 -2.08 -1.22
CA TYR A 97 -2.16 -1.46 -1.37
C TYR A 97 -2.30 -0.83 -2.75
N ARG A 98 -3.18 -1.42 -3.57
CA ARG A 98 -3.58 -0.92 -4.88
C ARG A 98 -4.77 0.01 -4.75
N TRP A 99 -4.64 1.24 -5.23
CA TRP A 99 -5.72 2.20 -5.25
C TRP A 99 -5.89 2.82 -6.64
N ASN A 100 -7.03 3.47 -6.90
CA ASN A 100 -7.28 4.10 -8.18
C ASN A 100 -6.67 5.51 -8.21
N ASP A 101 -5.43 5.61 -8.63
CA ASP A 101 -4.63 6.83 -8.74
C ASP A 101 -5.11 7.81 -9.83
N LYS A 102 -6.10 7.40 -10.65
CA LYS A 102 -6.80 8.28 -11.61
C LYS A 102 -7.91 9.10 -10.95
N ARG A 103 -8.19 8.88 -9.68
CA ARG A 103 -9.15 9.64 -8.87
C ARG A 103 -8.44 10.55 -7.88
N CYS A 104 -9.23 11.48 -7.30
CA CYS A 104 -8.73 12.28 -6.20
C CYS A 104 -8.32 11.39 -5.01
N ALA A 105 -7.18 11.70 -4.41
CA ALA A 105 -6.58 10.90 -3.33
C ALA A 105 -7.54 10.69 -2.14
N ASN A 106 -8.37 11.68 -1.80
CA ASN A 106 -9.36 11.60 -0.72
C ASN A 106 -10.56 10.66 -1.02
N ALA A 107 -10.78 10.28 -2.29
CA ALA A 107 -11.95 9.48 -2.65
C ALA A 107 -11.91 8.03 -2.10
N ASN A 108 -10.75 7.56 -1.66
CA ASN A 108 -10.56 6.17 -1.24
C ASN A 108 -9.95 6.02 0.17
N ASN A 109 -9.80 7.11 0.92
CA ASN A 109 -9.16 7.08 2.24
C ASN A 109 -9.87 6.15 3.24
N ALA A 110 -11.20 6.17 3.28
CA ALA A 110 -11.97 5.27 4.14
C ALA A 110 -11.76 3.79 3.79
N ASN A 111 -11.57 3.46 2.50
CA ASN A 111 -11.31 2.09 2.09
C ASN A 111 -9.94 1.59 2.60
N LEU A 112 -8.88 2.41 2.49
CA LEU A 112 -7.58 2.06 3.05
C LEU A 112 -7.71 1.74 4.54
N VAL A 113 -8.36 2.62 5.31
CA VAL A 113 -8.49 2.45 6.77
C VAL A 113 -9.34 1.22 7.12
N ASN A 114 -10.45 0.98 6.40
CA ASN A 114 -11.27 -0.22 6.59
C ASN A 114 -10.47 -1.51 6.36
N GLN A 115 -9.59 -1.53 5.36
CA GLN A 115 -8.78 -2.70 5.08
C GLN A 115 -7.66 -2.92 6.10
N ILE A 116 -7.04 -1.84 6.61
CA ILE A 116 -6.10 -1.93 7.73
C ILE A 116 -6.81 -2.49 8.98
N ASP A 117 -8.01 -2.01 9.26
CA ASP A 117 -8.83 -2.50 10.41
C ASP A 117 -9.13 -3.99 10.27
N THR A 118 -9.49 -4.43 9.07
CA THR A 118 -9.68 -5.86 8.75
C THR A 118 -8.40 -6.68 8.91
N LEU A 119 -7.23 -6.14 8.53
CA LEU A 119 -5.96 -6.83 8.76
C LEU A 119 -5.70 -7.03 10.26
N LEU A 120 -5.98 -6.04 11.09
CA LEU A 120 -5.81 -6.15 12.55
C LEU A 120 -6.76 -7.15 13.19
N ASP A 121 -7.92 -7.39 12.59
CA ASP A 121 -8.82 -8.48 13.02
C ASP A 121 -8.24 -9.86 12.69
N ASN A 122 -7.54 -9.97 11.55
CA ASN A 122 -6.95 -11.22 11.08
C ASN A 122 -5.57 -11.51 11.72
N TYR A 123 -4.86 -10.48 12.15
CA TYR A 123 -3.52 -10.54 12.74
C TYR A 123 -3.54 -9.90 14.14
N SER A 124 -4.22 -10.57 15.08
CA SER A 124 -4.47 -10.05 16.44
C SER A 124 -3.21 -9.81 17.27
N ASP A 125 -2.12 -10.52 16.97
CA ASP A 125 -0.86 -10.47 17.72
C ASP A 125 0.11 -9.41 17.19
N VAL A 126 -0.29 -8.66 16.15
CA VAL A 126 0.52 -7.59 15.58
C VAL A 126 0.73 -6.45 16.57
N LYS A 127 2.00 -6.07 16.73
CA LYS A 127 2.45 -5.00 17.63
C LYS A 127 2.86 -3.74 16.89
N LYS A 128 3.12 -3.85 15.58
CA LYS A 128 3.58 -2.73 14.78
C LYS A 128 2.98 -2.74 13.37
N ILE A 129 2.65 -1.57 12.87
CA ILE A 129 2.29 -1.33 11.47
C ILE A 129 3.21 -0.28 10.90
N LYS A 130 3.87 -0.59 9.78
CA LYS A 130 4.60 0.37 8.95
C LYS A 130 3.83 0.62 7.67
N ILE A 131 3.49 1.86 7.39
CA ILE A 131 2.80 2.26 6.17
C ILE A 131 3.74 3.15 5.36
N LEU A 132 4.25 2.63 4.26
CA LEU A 132 5.12 3.34 3.33
C LEU A 132 4.28 3.85 2.17
N SER A 133 4.40 5.13 1.85
CA SER A 133 3.69 5.73 0.73
C SER A 133 4.62 6.55 -0.15
N HIS A 134 4.42 6.47 -1.46
CA HIS A 134 5.28 7.16 -2.41
C HIS A 134 4.50 8.15 -3.29
N SER A 135 5.09 9.32 -3.53
CA SER A 135 4.57 10.27 -4.51
C SER A 135 3.11 10.67 -4.24
N TYR A 136 2.19 10.47 -5.19
CA TYR A 136 0.75 10.73 -5.03
C TYR A 136 0.08 9.76 -4.03
N GLY A 137 0.65 8.58 -3.79
CA GLY A 137 0.24 7.69 -2.70
C GLY A 137 0.42 8.32 -1.31
N GLY A 138 1.43 9.19 -1.16
CA GLY A 138 1.59 10.00 0.05
C GLY A 138 0.43 10.96 0.28
N THR A 139 -0.08 11.59 -0.77
CA THR A 139 -1.31 12.41 -0.67
C THR A 139 -2.49 11.56 -0.20
N HIS A 140 -2.65 10.34 -0.75
CA HIS A 140 -3.71 9.43 -0.34
C HIS A 140 -3.61 9.05 1.14
N LEU A 141 -2.40 8.72 1.62
CA LEU A 141 -2.14 8.41 3.02
C LEU A 141 -2.33 9.64 3.93
N LEU A 142 -1.89 10.83 3.50
CA LEU A 142 -2.07 12.08 4.24
C LEU A 142 -3.55 12.37 4.55
N TYR A 143 -4.43 12.16 3.58
CA TYR A 143 -5.89 12.29 3.78
C TYR A 143 -6.48 11.22 4.70
N SER A 144 -5.76 10.12 4.91
CA SER A 144 -6.21 9.02 5.75
C SER A 144 -5.77 9.14 7.21
N LEU A 145 -4.85 10.07 7.53
CA LEU A 145 -4.23 10.16 8.87
C LEU A 145 -5.25 10.31 10.00
N ASP A 146 -6.24 11.22 9.87
CA ASP A 146 -7.23 11.43 10.93
C ASP A 146 -8.08 10.18 11.18
N LEU A 147 -8.40 9.45 10.12
CA LEU A 147 -9.15 8.19 10.24
C LEU A 147 -8.29 7.07 10.83
N ILE A 148 -7.00 7.01 10.48
CA ILE A 148 -6.05 6.06 11.06
C ILE A 148 -5.91 6.36 12.56
N GLU A 149 -5.71 7.62 12.94
CA GLU A 149 -5.65 8.04 14.34
C GLU A 149 -6.92 7.61 15.08
N GLN A 150 -8.08 7.97 14.55
CA GLN A 150 -9.36 7.75 15.22
C GLN A 150 -9.71 6.27 15.37
N ARG A 151 -9.43 5.43 14.36
CA ARG A 151 -9.94 4.06 14.28
C ARG A 151 -8.90 3.01 14.60
N ILE A 152 -7.64 3.26 14.26
CA ILE A 152 -6.56 2.28 14.38
C ILE A 152 -5.71 2.57 15.62
N ALA A 153 -5.14 3.76 15.74
CA ALA A 153 -4.28 4.11 16.86
C ALA A 153 -5.00 4.05 18.22
N ASN A 154 -6.26 4.49 18.27
CA ASN A 154 -7.06 4.43 19.48
C ASN A 154 -7.61 3.03 19.83
N ARG A 155 -7.55 2.07 18.91
CA ARG A 155 -8.04 0.70 19.12
C ARG A 155 -7.18 -0.09 20.10
N ASN A 156 -5.87 0.06 19.98
CA ASN A 156 -4.89 -0.61 20.80
C ASN A 156 -3.72 0.35 21.11
N GLN A 157 -3.60 0.75 22.38
CA GLN A 157 -2.56 1.70 22.81
C GLN A 157 -1.13 1.13 22.72
N ASP A 158 -1.01 -0.21 22.69
CA ASP A 158 0.28 -0.88 22.54
C ASP A 158 0.71 -1.03 21.08
N LEU A 159 -0.21 -0.76 20.13
CA LEU A 159 0.07 -0.85 18.70
C LEU A 159 0.90 0.36 18.25
N LYS A 160 2.13 0.10 17.79
CA LYS A 160 2.99 1.13 17.21
C LYS A 160 2.63 1.33 15.73
N ILE A 161 2.39 2.57 15.34
CA ILE A 161 2.10 2.93 13.94
C ILE A 161 3.19 3.86 13.43
N GLU A 162 3.83 3.46 12.34
CA GLU A 162 4.85 4.23 11.63
C GLU A 162 4.34 4.59 10.24
N ILE A 163 4.33 5.88 9.94
CA ILE A 163 3.87 6.45 8.67
C ILE A 163 5.09 7.02 7.94
N HIS A 164 5.37 6.51 6.75
CA HIS A 164 6.49 6.95 5.95
C HIS A 164 6.00 7.60 4.64
N PHE A 165 6.15 8.90 4.53
CA PHE A 165 5.98 9.65 3.28
C PHE A 165 7.31 9.69 2.54
N ILE A 166 7.38 9.10 1.36
CA ILE A 166 8.62 8.95 0.58
C ILE A 166 8.47 9.70 -0.74
N ALA A 167 9.29 10.72 -0.97
CA ALA A 167 9.18 11.58 -2.15
C ALA A 167 7.71 11.92 -2.47
N SER A 168 6.96 12.31 -1.44
CA SER A 168 5.51 12.39 -1.50
C SER A 168 5.02 13.78 -1.91
N LEU A 169 3.92 13.82 -2.65
CA LEU A 169 3.23 15.04 -3.03
C LEU A 169 2.31 15.46 -1.88
N LEU A 170 2.78 16.30 -0.96
CA LEU A 170 2.10 16.67 0.27
C LEU A 170 1.53 18.10 0.27
N SER A 171 1.94 18.94 -0.66
CA SER A 171 1.44 20.30 -0.82
C SER A 171 0.77 20.57 -2.17
N PRO A 172 -0.16 21.53 -2.26
CA PRO A 172 -1.32 21.48 -3.16
C PRO A 172 -1.20 21.88 -4.63
N PRO A 173 -0.14 22.41 -5.22
CA PRO A 173 -0.31 23.12 -6.50
C PRO A 173 -0.86 22.27 -7.66
N LEU A 174 -0.59 20.96 -7.67
CA LEU A 174 -1.02 20.09 -8.75
C LEU A 174 -2.47 19.59 -8.59
N LEU A 175 -2.89 19.34 -7.34
CA LEU A 175 -4.21 18.73 -7.08
C LEU A 175 -5.36 19.67 -7.42
N LEU A 176 -5.17 20.98 -7.26
CA LEU A 176 -6.14 21.99 -7.69
C LEU A 176 -6.34 21.99 -9.20
N ARG A 177 -5.29 21.68 -9.99
CA ARG A 177 -5.40 21.55 -11.44
C ARG A 177 -6.20 20.33 -11.88
N LEU A 178 -6.26 19.30 -11.02
CA LEU A 178 -7.03 18.08 -11.25
C LEU A 178 -8.47 18.20 -10.76
N GLY A 179 -8.89 19.36 -10.23
CA GLY A 179 -10.22 19.57 -9.66
C GLY A 179 -10.44 18.85 -8.33
N CYS A 180 -9.38 18.40 -7.67
CA CYS A 180 -9.47 17.77 -6.37
C CYS A 180 -9.46 18.83 -5.25
N GLN A 181 -10.31 18.64 -4.26
CA GLN A 181 -10.22 19.44 -3.02
C GLN A 181 -8.97 19.03 -2.26
N PHE A 182 -8.28 20.01 -1.70
CA PHE A 182 -7.10 19.78 -0.88
C PHE A 182 -7.38 20.18 0.56
N LYS A 183 -7.14 19.25 1.49
CA LYS A 183 -7.19 19.52 2.91
C LYS A 183 -5.87 20.16 3.34
N THR A 184 -5.92 21.23 4.11
CA THR A 184 -4.76 21.96 4.62
C THR A 184 -4.68 21.98 6.14
N ASP A 185 -5.77 21.61 6.81
CA ASP A 185 -5.92 21.59 8.26
C ASP A 185 -5.68 20.18 8.80
N PHE A 186 -4.40 19.83 8.91
CA PHE A 186 -3.98 18.62 9.59
C PHE A 186 -3.71 18.92 11.07
N LYS A 187 -3.82 17.89 11.92
CA LYS A 187 -3.39 18.01 13.31
C LYS A 187 -1.88 18.27 13.34
N ASP A 188 -1.43 19.05 14.30
CA ASP A 188 -0.02 19.28 14.53
C ASP A 188 0.67 18.09 15.21
N ASP A 189 -0.10 17.30 15.94
CA ASP A 189 0.38 16.16 16.72
C ASP A 189 -0.53 14.93 16.53
N TYR A 190 0.08 13.81 16.17
CA TYR A 190 -0.55 12.50 16.04
C TYR A 190 0.10 11.52 17.02
N SER A 191 -0.65 10.55 17.55
CA SER A 191 -0.09 9.46 18.37
C SER A 191 0.76 8.46 17.58
N MET A 192 0.89 8.68 16.28
CA MET A 192 1.67 7.87 15.34
C MET A 192 3.04 8.50 15.08
N ASN A 193 4.05 7.69 14.84
CA ASN A 193 5.35 8.16 14.37
C ASN A 193 5.28 8.49 12.87
N ILE A 194 5.51 9.74 12.51
CA ILE A 194 5.44 10.21 11.12
C ILE A 194 6.84 10.59 10.64
N TYR A 195 7.24 10.01 9.52
CA TYR A 195 8.51 10.25 8.84
C TYR A 195 8.27 10.80 7.44
N ASN A 196 8.91 11.92 7.11
CA ASN A 196 8.85 12.53 5.79
C ASN A 196 10.25 12.49 5.13
N TRP A 197 10.42 11.58 4.17
CA TRP A 197 11.66 11.34 3.44
C TRP A 197 11.63 12.12 2.12
N LYS A 198 12.36 13.23 2.08
CA LYS A 198 12.33 14.19 0.97
C LYS A 198 13.51 13.99 0.04
N THR A 199 13.26 13.76 -1.24
CA THR A 199 14.30 13.84 -2.26
C THR A 199 14.77 15.28 -2.42
N ILE A 200 15.96 15.47 -2.97
CA ILE A 200 16.43 16.81 -3.38
C ILE A 200 15.59 17.24 -4.58
N GLN A 201 14.80 18.30 -4.43
CA GLN A 201 13.80 18.71 -5.43
C GLN A 201 14.43 18.92 -6.83
N GLU A 202 15.58 19.55 -6.90
CA GLU A 202 16.26 19.93 -8.15
C GLU A 202 16.68 18.70 -8.97
N ILE A 203 16.92 17.58 -8.31
CA ILE A 203 17.32 16.34 -8.96
C ILE A 203 16.20 15.32 -9.09
N ASP A 204 15.06 15.57 -8.45
CA ASP A 204 13.89 14.72 -8.53
C ASP A 204 13.14 14.92 -9.87
N GLY A 205 13.05 13.88 -10.67
CA GLY A 205 12.45 13.96 -12.00
C GLY A 205 10.97 14.38 -11.99
N ALA A 206 10.26 14.09 -10.90
CA ALA A 206 8.85 14.45 -10.75
C ALA A 206 8.67 15.87 -10.17
N PHE A 207 9.60 16.35 -9.35
CA PHE A 207 9.39 17.57 -8.56
C PHE A 207 10.24 18.77 -8.98
N ARG A 208 11.29 18.59 -9.77
CA ARG A 208 12.25 19.66 -10.16
C ARG A 208 11.62 20.89 -10.83
N ASN A 209 10.46 20.74 -11.45
CA ASN A 209 9.78 21.82 -12.15
C ASN A 209 8.74 22.56 -11.28
N TYR A 210 8.57 22.18 -10.02
CA TYR A 210 7.69 22.89 -9.11
C TYR A 210 8.40 24.12 -8.55
N ARG A 211 7.67 25.22 -8.43
CA ARG A 211 8.20 26.47 -7.85
C ARG A 211 8.54 26.34 -6.38
N LYS A 212 7.78 25.51 -5.65
CA LYS A 212 8.00 25.20 -4.23
C LYS A 212 8.10 23.68 -4.11
N ASP A 213 8.88 23.21 -3.15
CA ASP A 213 9.00 21.78 -2.89
C ASP A 213 7.65 21.20 -2.49
N PRO A 214 7.06 20.30 -3.30
CA PRO A 214 5.74 19.73 -3.00
C PRO A 214 5.80 18.69 -1.89
N GLN A 215 6.98 18.35 -1.38
CA GLN A 215 7.19 17.36 -0.32
C GLN A 215 7.06 17.97 1.09
N GLU A 216 6.90 19.28 1.20
CA GLU A 216 6.77 19.94 2.49
C GLU A 216 5.44 19.59 3.16
N ILE A 217 5.49 19.31 4.47
CA ILE A 217 4.35 18.99 5.32
C ILE A 217 4.35 19.89 6.54
N SER A 218 3.16 20.30 6.99
CA SER A 218 2.96 21.19 8.15
C SER A 218 2.67 20.46 9.47
N ILE A 219 2.89 19.16 9.54
CA ILE A 219 2.72 18.38 10.78
C ILE A 219 3.99 18.54 11.62
N SER A 220 3.89 19.18 12.78
CA SER A 220 5.06 19.54 13.61
C SER A 220 5.72 18.33 14.26
N SER A 221 4.96 17.26 14.55
CA SER A 221 5.47 15.99 15.09
C SER A 221 6.17 15.12 14.05
N ALA A 222 6.10 15.47 12.74
CA ALA A 222 6.75 14.68 11.69
C ALA A 222 8.27 14.87 11.68
N SER A 223 9.01 13.77 11.76
CA SER A 223 10.45 13.75 11.50
C SER A 223 10.71 13.96 10.02
N GLN A 224 11.51 14.96 9.66
CA GLN A 224 11.78 15.31 8.27
C GLN A 224 13.24 15.05 7.92
N THR A 225 13.47 14.20 6.93
CA THR A 225 14.81 13.83 6.46
C THR A 225 14.95 14.14 4.97
N ARG A 226 15.99 14.91 4.62
CA ARG A 226 16.39 15.10 3.22
C ARG A 226 17.30 13.94 2.82
N LEU A 227 16.92 13.25 1.75
CA LEU A 227 17.68 12.11 1.23
C LEU A 227 19.01 12.56 0.60
N PRO A 228 20.03 11.69 0.55
CA PRO A 228 21.31 12.02 -0.09
C PRO A 228 21.15 12.23 -1.61
N GLU A 229 22.14 12.86 -2.22
CA GLU A 229 22.15 13.09 -3.67
C GLU A 229 22.27 11.80 -4.49
N SER A 230 22.92 10.80 -3.93
CA SER A 230 23.18 9.54 -4.61
C SER A 230 23.03 8.34 -3.68
N TYR A 231 22.69 7.20 -4.27
CA TYR A 231 22.58 5.91 -3.61
C TYR A 231 23.09 4.82 -4.55
N ASN A 232 23.97 3.94 -4.05
CA ASN A 232 24.60 2.87 -4.84
C ASN A 232 25.23 3.36 -6.15
N GLY A 233 25.93 4.50 -6.11
CA GLY A 233 26.62 5.10 -7.26
C GLY A 233 25.70 5.72 -8.31
N ARG A 234 24.40 5.84 -8.03
CA ARG A 234 23.40 6.47 -8.91
C ARG A 234 22.74 7.64 -8.23
N LYS A 235 22.29 8.60 -9.02
CA LYS A 235 21.52 9.75 -8.56
C LYS A 235 20.22 9.26 -7.90
N LEU A 236 20.00 9.68 -6.65
CA LEU A 236 18.82 9.31 -5.89
C LEU A 236 17.63 10.19 -6.30
N GLY A 237 16.89 9.74 -7.30
CA GLY A 237 15.71 10.41 -7.81
C GLY A 237 14.41 9.86 -7.24
N HIS A 238 13.30 10.28 -7.85
CA HIS A 238 11.94 10.03 -7.38
C HIS A 238 11.66 8.57 -7.00
N ASN A 239 11.71 7.65 -7.99
CA ASN A 239 11.37 6.24 -7.75
C ASN A 239 12.45 5.47 -6.96
N TRP A 240 13.71 5.90 -7.04
CA TRP A 240 14.82 5.24 -6.35
C TRP A 240 14.84 5.54 -4.85
N SER A 241 14.15 6.60 -4.43
CA SER A 241 14.01 7.00 -3.02
C SER A 241 13.39 5.91 -2.14
N ILE A 242 12.46 5.12 -2.69
CA ILE A 242 11.78 4.06 -1.91
C ILE A 242 12.78 2.97 -1.50
N SER A 243 13.70 2.63 -2.40
CA SER A 243 14.75 1.62 -2.12
C SER A 243 15.68 2.05 -1.01
N TRP A 244 16.12 3.31 -1.05
CA TRP A 244 16.97 3.88 -0.01
C TRP A 244 16.27 3.86 1.36
N VAL A 245 15.00 4.30 1.41
CA VAL A 245 14.22 4.33 2.65
C VAL A 245 13.99 2.91 3.21
N ALA A 246 13.77 1.93 2.33
CA ALA A 246 13.61 0.54 2.76
C ALA A 246 14.88 -0.01 3.45
N ASP A 247 16.07 0.35 2.93
CA ASP A 247 17.34 -0.03 3.56
C ASP A 247 17.52 0.66 4.92
N GLU A 248 17.24 1.96 5.03
CA GLU A 248 17.30 2.70 6.30
C GLU A 248 16.36 2.11 7.36
N ILE A 249 15.13 1.74 6.96
CA ILE A 249 14.17 1.10 7.85
C ILE A 249 14.68 -0.24 8.33
N LYS A 250 15.29 -1.04 7.44
CA LYS A 250 15.83 -2.35 7.79
C LYS A 250 17.01 -2.26 8.75
N GLU A 251 17.90 -1.29 8.56
CA GLU A 251 19.08 -1.08 9.42
C GLU A 251 18.71 -0.54 10.81
N SER A 252 17.53 0.09 10.93
CA SER A 252 17.05 0.68 12.18
C SER A 252 16.28 -0.29 13.08
N ASN A 253 15.99 -1.49 12.61
CA ASN A 253 15.32 -2.58 13.34
C ASN A 253 16.33 -3.54 13.94
#